data_f6812c59a8a76a979429e4f6d2edcc49
#
_entry.id   f6812c59a8a76a979429e4f6d2edcc49
#
_cell.length_a   1.000
_cell.length_b   1.000
_cell.length_c   1.000
_cell.angle_alpha   90.00
_cell.angle_beta   90.00
_cell.angle_gamma   90.00
#
_symmetry.space_group_name_H-M   'P 1'
#
loop_
_entity.id
_entity.type
_entity.pdbx_description
1 polymer ?
#
loop_
_entity_poly.entity_id
_entity_poly.type
_entity_poly.pdbx_seq_one_letter_code
_entity_poly.pdbx_strand_id
1 'polypeptide(L)'
;MNKVGLKQNGRFYYGWILMIVGFILMSLAYTGSISITSVFVVPVTEAFGIDRGSFLLYQTVLTLTAVVVTAYFGKRMAKGRLKLIVVISALVAAVGYLLFAWAKAVYWFYFGAVLIGVGFTNCTVLPMSIILNNWFGGKVRGTVMGFCFVGSGVGGLVILPILNSVITNSGWRTGYIALACMFGIVAFVSLLFLVKTPQERGFTRMGETAEETKAVEDAAGMNIKEAIKTPMFWLILATATLMVFGSSAILFNSAPFFIECGFSTQKAALVASFNLGMLAVGKIFIGFICDKLGTKFGSILSGAIFGLGFLSLALMPMNPNVFVFGAVICYGIGGGGITVCPPLLVNALFGEKDYGNIVAAMNMATNLGGAIGGTIAGVIYDITGSYVVFWCIAAAMMAVVVVFRVICFKLRKKYTY
;
A
#
# COMPACT_ATOMS: atom_id res chain seq x y z
N MET A 1 -7.22 15.48 28.81
CA MET A 1 -6.65 14.44 27.94
C MET A 1 -7.69 13.34 27.74
N ASN A 2 -8.36 13.26 26.60
CA ASN A 2 -9.17 12.09 26.29
C ASN A 2 -8.24 10.88 26.20
N LYS A 3 -8.30 10.02 27.21
CA LYS A 3 -7.51 8.78 27.25
C LYS A 3 -7.87 7.96 26.00
N VAL A 4 -6.87 7.44 25.32
CA VAL A 4 -7.07 6.41 24.30
C VAL A 4 -7.76 5.25 25.00
N GLY A 5 -9.03 5.05 24.70
CA GLY A 5 -9.87 4.07 25.34
C GLY A 5 -10.79 3.37 24.33
N LEU A 6 -11.33 2.22 24.71
CA LEU A 6 -12.30 1.50 23.88
C LEU A 6 -13.67 2.21 23.83
N LYS A 7 -13.93 3.15 24.75
CA LYS A 7 -15.21 3.84 24.88
C LYS A 7 -15.02 5.35 24.87
N GLN A 8 -15.97 6.06 24.29
CA GLN A 8 -16.12 7.51 24.38
C GLN A 8 -17.58 7.81 24.78
N ASN A 9 -17.78 8.68 25.78
CA ASN A 9 -19.11 9.01 26.31
C ASN A 9 -19.94 7.76 26.71
N GLY A 10 -19.29 6.74 27.30
CA GLY A 10 -19.96 5.49 27.70
C GLY A 10 -20.27 4.50 26.58
N ARG A 11 -20.11 4.89 25.31
CA ARG A 11 -20.36 4.04 24.13
C ARG A 11 -19.04 3.52 23.55
N PHE A 12 -19.10 2.32 22.94
CA PHE A 12 -17.95 1.77 22.20
C PHE A 12 -17.58 2.68 21.03
N TYR A 13 -16.29 3.06 20.95
CA TYR A 13 -15.82 3.99 19.93
C TYR A 13 -15.82 3.37 18.55
N TYR A 14 -16.65 3.90 17.67
CA TYR A 14 -16.87 3.34 16.34
C TYR A 14 -15.63 3.33 15.44
N GLY A 15 -14.65 4.20 15.72
CA GLY A 15 -13.36 4.21 15.03
C GLY A 15 -12.63 2.86 15.03
N TRP A 16 -12.76 2.08 16.12
CA TRP A 16 -12.18 0.72 16.18
C TRP A 16 -12.83 -0.25 15.20
N ILE A 17 -14.14 -0.12 14.99
CA ILE A 17 -14.85 -0.89 13.96
C ILE A 17 -14.32 -0.52 12.58
N LEU A 18 -14.10 0.78 12.32
CA LEU A 18 -13.54 1.23 11.04
C LEU A 18 -12.11 0.75 10.81
N MET A 19 -11.29 0.62 11.85
CA MET A 19 -9.97 0.01 11.76
C MET A 19 -10.06 -1.46 11.30
N ILE A 20 -10.97 -2.24 11.91
CA ILE A 20 -11.21 -3.65 11.53
C ILE A 20 -11.78 -3.74 10.11
N VAL A 21 -12.74 -2.90 9.77
CA VAL A 21 -13.28 -2.83 8.40
C VAL A 21 -12.17 -2.52 7.41
N GLY A 22 -11.31 -1.53 7.70
CA GLY A 22 -10.16 -1.22 6.87
C GLY A 22 -9.19 -2.39 6.73
N PHE A 23 -8.93 -3.14 7.80
CA PHE A 23 -8.14 -4.37 7.74
C PHE A 23 -8.77 -5.40 6.78
N ILE A 24 -10.09 -5.60 6.83
CA ILE A 24 -10.81 -6.49 5.91
C ILE A 24 -10.71 -5.99 4.46
N LEU A 25 -10.92 -4.70 4.22
CA LEU A 25 -10.79 -4.11 2.88
C LEU A 25 -9.37 -4.30 2.33
N MET A 26 -8.35 -4.04 3.15
CA MET A 26 -6.96 -4.26 2.76
C MET A 26 -6.66 -5.73 2.51
N SER A 27 -7.21 -6.65 3.32
CA SER A 27 -7.03 -8.10 3.13
C SER A 27 -7.66 -8.57 1.83
N LEU A 28 -8.86 -8.14 1.50
CA LEU A 28 -9.59 -8.60 0.32
C LEU A 28 -9.19 -7.82 -0.94
N ALA A 29 -9.35 -6.49 -0.94
CA ALA A 29 -9.19 -5.68 -2.14
C ALA A 29 -7.72 -5.50 -2.55
N TYR A 30 -6.80 -5.23 -1.60
CA TYR A 30 -5.38 -5.08 -1.94
C TYR A 30 -4.77 -6.41 -2.37
N THR A 31 -4.99 -7.47 -1.60
CA THR A 31 -4.51 -8.82 -1.94
C THR A 31 -5.09 -9.29 -3.25
N GLY A 32 -6.39 -9.15 -3.43
CA GLY A 32 -7.11 -9.53 -4.65
C GLY A 32 -6.60 -8.81 -5.90
N SER A 33 -6.09 -7.58 -5.78
CA SER A 33 -5.63 -6.81 -6.95
C SER A 33 -4.13 -7.00 -7.26
N ILE A 34 -3.29 -7.23 -6.26
CA ILE A 34 -1.83 -7.18 -6.43
C ILE A 34 -1.17 -8.54 -6.11
N SER A 35 -1.46 -9.12 -4.94
CA SER A 35 -0.66 -10.24 -4.42
C SER A 35 -0.95 -11.57 -5.10
N ILE A 36 -2.15 -11.75 -5.65
CA ILE A 36 -2.64 -13.03 -6.20
C ILE A 36 -2.16 -13.32 -7.63
N THR A 37 -1.57 -12.36 -8.32
CA THR A 37 -1.18 -12.49 -9.74
C THR A 37 -0.40 -13.76 -10.01
N SER A 38 0.53 -14.11 -9.12
CA SER A 38 1.46 -15.23 -9.29
C SER A 38 0.77 -16.58 -9.47
N VAL A 39 -0.38 -16.83 -8.81
CA VAL A 39 -1.07 -18.12 -8.88
C VAL A 39 -1.89 -18.29 -10.17
N PHE A 40 -2.14 -17.21 -10.91
CA PHE A 40 -2.85 -17.25 -12.19
C PHE A 40 -1.94 -17.29 -13.42
N VAL A 41 -0.65 -16.92 -13.28
CA VAL A 41 0.27 -16.81 -14.43
C VAL A 41 0.32 -18.10 -15.22
N VAL A 42 0.68 -19.21 -14.59
CA VAL A 42 0.86 -20.50 -15.29
C VAL A 42 -0.49 -21.02 -15.85
N PRO A 43 -1.57 -21.14 -15.06
CA PRO A 43 -2.82 -21.70 -15.58
C PRO A 43 -3.43 -20.89 -16.73
N VAL A 44 -3.26 -19.57 -16.73
CA VAL A 44 -3.83 -18.71 -17.78
C VAL A 44 -2.95 -18.72 -19.03
N THR A 45 -1.62 -18.62 -18.88
CA THR A 45 -0.71 -18.62 -20.05
C THR A 45 -0.76 -19.95 -20.79
N GLU A 46 -0.86 -21.07 -20.08
CA GLU A 46 -1.06 -22.39 -20.70
C GLU A 46 -2.42 -22.51 -21.41
N ALA A 47 -3.49 -22.02 -20.80
CA ALA A 47 -4.85 -22.11 -21.36
C ALA A 47 -5.01 -21.31 -22.66
N PHE A 48 -4.25 -20.23 -22.84
CA PHE A 48 -4.32 -19.37 -24.04
C PHE A 48 -3.12 -19.53 -25.00
N GLY A 49 -2.09 -20.29 -24.60
CA GLY A 49 -0.87 -20.45 -25.42
C GLY A 49 -0.09 -19.12 -25.60
N ILE A 50 -0.09 -18.25 -24.57
CA ILE A 50 0.54 -16.92 -24.62
C ILE A 50 1.75 -16.86 -23.68
N ASP A 51 2.66 -15.94 -23.97
CA ASP A 51 3.80 -15.67 -23.10
C ASP A 51 3.38 -14.97 -21.79
N ARG A 52 4.19 -15.14 -20.74
CA ARG A 52 3.94 -14.56 -19.41
C ARG A 52 3.95 -13.03 -19.44
N GLY A 53 4.79 -12.43 -20.29
CA GLY A 53 4.88 -10.98 -20.42
C GLY A 53 3.58 -10.39 -20.93
N SER A 54 3.00 -10.94 -22.00
CA SER A 54 1.71 -10.51 -22.55
C SER A 54 0.58 -10.64 -21.51
N PHE A 55 0.56 -11.71 -20.74
CA PHE A 55 -0.42 -11.81 -19.66
C PHE A 55 -0.20 -10.76 -18.59
N LEU A 56 1.03 -10.58 -18.08
CA LEU A 56 1.35 -9.66 -16.99
C LEU A 56 1.14 -8.18 -17.34
N LEU A 57 1.03 -7.80 -18.62
CA LEU A 57 0.68 -6.44 -19.03
C LEU A 57 -0.62 -5.94 -18.41
N TYR A 58 -1.56 -6.84 -18.03
CA TYR A 58 -2.77 -6.41 -17.35
C TYR A 58 -2.47 -5.70 -16.01
N GLN A 59 -1.39 -6.08 -15.30
CA GLN A 59 -0.98 -5.40 -14.05
C GLN A 59 -0.50 -3.97 -14.31
N THR A 60 0.19 -3.75 -15.43
CA THR A 60 0.58 -2.40 -15.84
C THR A 60 -0.65 -1.55 -16.15
N VAL A 61 -1.63 -2.11 -16.90
CA VAL A 61 -2.90 -1.44 -17.19
C VAL A 61 -3.66 -1.12 -15.90
N LEU A 62 -3.74 -2.06 -14.96
CA LEU A 62 -4.37 -1.87 -13.65
C LEU A 62 -3.74 -0.70 -12.89
N THR A 63 -2.42 -0.70 -12.76
CA THR A 63 -1.68 0.35 -12.01
C THR A 63 -1.75 1.71 -12.69
N LEU A 64 -1.66 1.79 -14.01
CA LEU A 64 -1.85 3.05 -14.74
C LEU A 64 -3.28 3.58 -14.59
N THR A 65 -4.27 2.70 -14.67
CA THR A 65 -5.66 3.08 -14.38
C THR A 65 -5.82 3.61 -12.97
N ALA A 66 -5.19 2.97 -11.97
CA ALA A 66 -5.22 3.43 -10.59
C ALA A 66 -4.65 4.85 -10.45
N VAL A 67 -3.61 5.22 -11.19
CA VAL A 67 -3.07 6.60 -11.21
C VAL A 67 -4.14 7.60 -11.70
N VAL A 68 -4.75 7.33 -12.85
CA VAL A 68 -5.77 8.21 -13.45
C VAL A 68 -7.00 8.33 -12.55
N VAL A 69 -7.48 7.20 -12.03
CA VAL A 69 -8.65 7.11 -11.16
C VAL A 69 -8.41 7.85 -9.84
N THR A 70 -7.22 7.74 -9.27
CA THR A 70 -6.85 8.48 -8.04
C THR A 70 -6.92 9.99 -8.26
N ALA A 71 -6.43 10.49 -9.39
CA ALA A 71 -6.49 11.92 -9.72
C ALA A 71 -7.93 12.44 -9.79
N TYR A 72 -8.84 11.63 -10.32
CA TYR A 72 -10.25 12.02 -10.51
C TYR A 72 -11.09 11.84 -9.23
N PHE A 73 -10.97 10.72 -8.53
CA PHE A 73 -11.80 10.40 -7.38
C PHE A 73 -11.26 10.93 -6.05
N GLY A 74 -9.96 11.19 -5.93
CA GLY A 74 -9.36 11.70 -4.70
C GLY A 74 -10.06 12.97 -4.18
N LYS A 75 -10.29 13.95 -5.08
CA LYS A 75 -11.03 15.18 -4.75
C LYS A 75 -12.48 14.91 -4.32
N ARG A 76 -13.15 13.97 -4.97
CA ARG A 76 -14.56 13.63 -4.67
C ARG A 76 -14.72 12.91 -3.34
N MET A 77 -13.79 12.02 -3.01
CA MET A 77 -13.72 11.35 -1.70
C MET A 77 -13.51 12.35 -0.57
N ALA A 78 -12.60 13.31 -0.75
CA ALA A 78 -12.38 14.37 0.22
C ALA A 78 -13.65 15.20 0.48
N LYS A 79 -14.45 15.48 -0.56
CA LYS A 79 -15.66 16.34 -0.48
C LYS A 79 -16.94 15.66 0.03
N GLY A 80 -16.95 14.37 0.41
CA GLY A 80 -18.10 13.78 1.11
C GLY A 80 -18.74 12.52 0.51
N ARG A 81 -18.46 12.15 -0.75
CA ARG A 81 -19.05 10.96 -1.38
C ARG A 81 -18.21 9.68 -1.25
N LEU A 82 -17.36 9.61 -0.21
CA LEU A 82 -16.37 8.53 -0.04
C LEU A 82 -17.02 7.14 -0.02
N LYS A 83 -18.04 6.93 0.82
CA LYS A 83 -18.73 5.64 0.95
C LYS A 83 -19.30 5.14 -0.38
N LEU A 84 -20.01 6.00 -1.12
CA LEU A 84 -20.61 5.66 -2.40
C LEU A 84 -19.54 5.30 -3.45
N ILE A 85 -18.44 6.06 -3.48
CA ILE A 85 -17.33 5.81 -4.40
C ILE A 85 -16.71 4.44 -4.11
N VAL A 86 -16.45 4.10 -2.84
CA VAL A 86 -15.88 2.79 -2.46
C VAL A 86 -16.81 1.65 -2.89
N VAL A 87 -18.11 1.73 -2.57
CA VAL A 87 -19.09 0.68 -2.91
C VAL A 87 -19.19 0.47 -4.41
N ILE A 88 -19.38 1.54 -5.19
CA ILE A 88 -19.49 1.44 -6.64
C ILE A 88 -18.19 0.90 -7.24
N SER A 89 -17.04 1.38 -6.79
CA SER A 89 -15.75 0.93 -7.30
C SER A 89 -15.46 -0.55 -6.98
N ALA A 90 -15.92 -1.05 -5.83
CA ALA A 90 -15.83 -2.46 -5.50
C ALA A 90 -16.70 -3.32 -6.43
N LEU A 91 -17.93 -2.89 -6.73
CA LEU A 91 -18.81 -3.58 -7.70
C LEU A 91 -18.22 -3.55 -9.11
N VAL A 92 -17.66 -2.43 -9.53
CA VAL A 92 -16.97 -2.31 -10.83
C VAL A 92 -15.79 -3.28 -10.91
N ALA A 93 -14.98 -3.41 -9.85
CA ALA A 93 -13.90 -4.39 -9.82
C ALA A 93 -14.40 -5.84 -9.84
N ALA A 94 -15.52 -6.13 -9.16
CA ALA A 94 -16.14 -7.45 -9.23
C ALA A 94 -16.54 -7.81 -10.68
N VAL A 95 -17.11 -6.86 -11.42
CA VAL A 95 -17.40 -7.04 -12.87
C VAL A 95 -16.11 -7.26 -13.64
N GLY A 96 -15.01 -6.55 -13.33
CA GLY A 96 -13.70 -6.77 -13.95
C GLY A 96 -13.18 -8.21 -13.77
N TYR A 97 -13.34 -8.79 -12.57
CA TYR A 97 -12.99 -10.19 -12.33
C TYR A 97 -13.92 -11.19 -13.02
N LEU A 98 -15.20 -10.87 -13.17
CA LEU A 98 -16.11 -11.69 -13.98
C LEU A 98 -15.69 -11.66 -15.46
N LEU A 99 -15.24 -10.52 -15.98
CA LEU A 99 -14.67 -10.47 -17.34
C LEU A 99 -13.44 -11.37 -17.48
N PHE A 100 -12.57 -11.43 -16.45
CA PHE A 100 -11.45 -12.36 -16.43
C PHE A 100 -11.92 -13.81 -16.45
N ALA A 101 -12.93 -14.16 -15.66
CA ALA A 101 -13.48 -15.51 -15.59
C ALA A 101 -14.07 -16.00 -16.93
N TRP A 102 -14.67 -15.09 -17.70
CA TRP A 102 -15.25 -15.37 -19.01
C TRP A 102 -14.36 -14.99 -20.18
N ALA A 103 -13.10 -14.68 -19.93
CA ALA A 103 -12.14 -14.31 -20.96
C ALA A 103 -12.01 -15.41 -22.03
N LYS A 104 -12.10 -15.00 -23.30
CA LYS A 104 -11.90 -15.84 -24.49
C LYS A 104 -10.58 -15.50 -25.21
N ALA A 105 -9.94 -14.39 -24.86
CA ALA A 105 -8.67 -13.94 -25.41
C ALA A 105 -7.98 -12.99 -24.43
N VAL A 106 -6.68 -12.73 -24.62
CA VAL A 106 -5.83 -11.94 -23.70
C VAL A 106 -6.31 -10.50 -23.51
N TYR A 107 -6.91 -9.88 -24.50
CA TYR A 107 -7.39 -8.50 -24.40
C TYR A 107 -8.53 -8.31 -23.39
N TRP A 108 -9.29 -9.37 -23.04
CA TRP A 108 -10.29 -9.32 -21.97
C TRP A 108 -9.65 -9.03 -20.59
N PHE A 109 -8.42 -9.50 -20.38
CA PHE A 109 -7.66 -9.18 -19.16
C PHE A 109 -7.29 -7.70 -19.12
N TYR A 110 -6.97 -7.09 -20.26
CA TYR A 110 -6.65 -5.66 -20.28
C TYR A 110 -7.89 -4.79 -20.00
N PHE A 111 -9.04 -5.12 -20.58
CA PHE A 111 -10.29 -4.42 -20.27
C PHE A 111 -10.72 -4.60 -18.82
N GLY A 112 -10.72 -5.83 -18.31
CA GLY A 112 -11.06 -6.09 -16.92
C GLY A 112 -10.08 -5.44 -15.95
N ALA A 113 -8.79 -5.34 -16.30
CA ALA A 113 -7.78 -4.66 -15.50
C ALA A 113 -8.09 -3.16 -15.29
N VAL A 114 -8.68 -2.49 -16.28
CA VAL A 114 -9.16 -1.11 -16.11
C VAL A 114 -10.22 -1.06 -15.00
N LEU A 115 -11.20 -1.96 -15.01
CA LEU A 115 -12.25 -2.01 -13.99
C LEU A 115 -11.68 -2.37 -12.60
N ILE A 116 -10.76 -3.33 -12.54
CA ILE A 116 -10.10 -3.72 -11.28
C ILE A 116 -9.24 -2.58 -10.74
N GLY A 117 -8.56 -1.81 -11.60
CA GLY A 117 -7.78 -0.63 -11.23
C GLY A 117 -8.61 0.46 -10.54
N VAL A 118 -9.89 0.63 -10.96
CA VAL A 118 -10.84 1.50 -10.29
C VAL A 118 -11.11 1.02 -8.86
N GLY A 119 -11.34 -0.29 -8.67
CA GLY A 119 -11.57 -0.87 -7.35
C GLY A 119 -10.31 -0.84 -6.49
N PHE A 120 -9.15 -1.16 -7.05
CA PHE A 120 -7.90 -1.18 -6.32
C PHE A 120 -7.63 0.15 -5.61
N THR A 121 -7.63 1.26 -6.31
CA THR A 121 -7.31 2.55 -5.70
C THR A 121 -8.39 3.06 -4.76
N ASN A 122 -9.66 2.85 -5.10
CA ASN A 122 -10.80 3.39 -4.35
C ASN A 122 -11.25 2.51 -3.17
N CYS A 123 -10.76 1.27 -3.03
CA CYS A 123 -11.13 0.36 -1.94
C CYS A 123 -9.96 0.05 -0.99
N THR A 124 -8.76 0.62 -1.20
CA THR A 124 -7.57 0.27 -0.41
C THR A 124 -7.04 1.45 0.42
N VAL A 125 -5.79 1.83 0.21
CA VAL A 125 -5.06 2.78 1.06
C VAL A 125 -5.72 4.16 1.09
N LEU A 126 -6.17 4.69 -0.04
CA LEU A 126 -6.67 6.07 -0.14
C LEU A 126 -7.89 6.34 0.76
N PRO A 127 -9.03 5.62 0.64
CA PRO A 127 -10.19 5.89 1.48
C PRO A 127 -9.92 5.61 2.96
N MET A 128 -9.15 4.57 3.28
CA MET A 128 -8.83 4.24 4.66
C MET A 128 -7.92 5.28 5.31
N SER A 129 -6.96 5.84 4.57
CA SER A 129 -6.14 6.95 5.06
C SER A 129 -7.00 8.18 5.41
N ILE A 130 -7.99 8.51 4.58
CA ILE A 130 -8.90 9.64 4.83
C ILE A 130 -9.78 9.37 6.05
N ILE A 131 -10.40 8.19 6.13
CA ILE A 131 -11.29 7.82 7.24
C ILE A 131 -10.52 7.80 8.55
N LEU A 132 -9.41 7.06 8.62
CA LEU A 132 -8.64 6.92 9.86
C LEU A 132 -8.02 8.25 10.29
N ASN A 133 -7.64 9.12 9.35
CA ASN A 133 -7.21 10.48 9.68
C ASN A 133 -8.31 11.30 10.34
N ASN A 134 -9.57 11.16 9.89
CA ASN A 134 -10.70 11.89 10.48
C ASN A 134 -11.09 11.35 11.87
N TRP A 135 -10.93 10.05 12.12
CA TRP A 135 -11.35 9.40 13.36
C TRP A 135 -10.30 9.39 14.47
N PHE A 136 -9.01 9.41 14.11
CA PHE A 136 -7.91 9.28 15.07
C PHE A 136 -6.93 10.45 15.01
N GLY A 137 -6.60 11.01 16.15
CA GLY A 137 -5.63 12.08 16.31
C GLY A 137 -4.17 11.60 16.38
N GLY A 138 -3.24 12.55 16.44
CA GLY A 138 -1.81 12.34 16.22
C GLY A 138 -1.11 11.27 17.06
N LYS A 139 -1.60 10.98 18.29
CA LYS A 139 -0.92 10.04 19.21
C LYS A 139 -1.20 8.56 18.96
N VAL A 140 -2.17 8.23 18.12
CA VAL A 140 -2.61 6.84 17.87
C VAL A 140 -2.82 6.53 16.39
N ARG A 141 -2.79 7.56 15.55
CA ARG A 141 -3.08 7.46 14.11
C ARG A 141 -2.16 6.49 13.39
N GLY A 142 -0.86 6.57 13.65
CA GLY A 142 0.14 5.72 13.00
C GLY A 142 -0.06 4.25 13.33
N THR A 143 -0.27 3.94 14.60
CA THR A 143 -0.55 2.56 15.07
C THR A 143 -1.84 2.03 14.44
N VAL A 144 -2.92 2.82 14.45
CA VAL A 144 -4.21 2.42 13.86
C VAL A 144 -4.11 2.20 12.35
N MET A 145 -3.42 3.08 11.63
CA MET A 145 -3.13 2.90 10.20
C MET A 145 -2.26 1.66 9.97
N GLY A 146 -1.26 1.44 10.81
CA GLY A 146 -0.42 0.25 10.77
C GLY A 146 -1.25 -1.03 10.86
N PHE A 147 -2.11 -1.15 11.88
CA PHE A 147 -3.02 -2.28 12.04
C PHE A 147 -3.98 -2.46 10.86
N CYS A 148 -4.59 -1.38 10.37
CA CYS A 148 -5.46 -1.43 9.21
C CYS A 148 -4.72 -1.98 7.98
N PHE A 149 -3.52 -1.47 7.70
CA PHE A 149 -2.77 -1.81 6.49
C PHE A 149 -2.06 -3.17 6.56
N VAL A 150 -1.90 -3.76 7.76
CA VAL A 150 -1.45 -5.16 7.92
C VAL A 150 -2.35 -6.12 7.18
N GLY A 151 -3.63 -5.80 7.02
CA GLY A 151 -4.59 -6.61 6.27
C GLY A 151 -4.06 -7.04 4.89
N SER A 152 -3.31 -6.18 4.18
CA SER A 152 -2.75 -6.54 2.87
C SER A 152 -1.70 -7.66 2.93
N GLY A 153 -0.95 -7.78 4.04
CA GLY A 153 0.00 -8.88 4.25
C GLY A 153 -0.68 -10.16 4.72
N VAL A 154 -1.54 -10.04 5.75
CA VAL A 154 -2.30 -11.17 6.29
C VAL A 154 -3.24 -11.75 5.24
N GLY A 155 -3.89 -10.88 4.44
CA GLY A 155 -4.71 -11.31 3.32
C GLY A 155 -3.93 -12.18 2.33
N GLY A 156 -2.70 -11.78 1.98
CA GLY A 156 -1.82 -12.60 1.13
C GLY A 156 -1.54 -13.98 1.72
N LEU A 157 -1.18 -14.03 3.01
CA LEU A 157 -0.86 -15.29 3.69
C LEU A 157 -2.06 -16.26 3.74
N VAL A 158 -3.28 -15.75 3.90
CA VAL A 158 -4.48 -16.59 4.04
C VAL A 158 -5.14 -16.87 2.69
N ILE A 159 -5.30 -15.85 1.86
CA ILE A 159 -6.09 -15.95 0.62
C ILE A 159 -5.33 -16.69 -0.47
N LEU A 160 -3.99 -16.50 -0.59
CA LEU A 160 -3.21 -17.16 -1.64
C LEU A 160 -3.31 -18.69 -1.60
N PRO A 161 -3.11 -19.38 -0.45
CA PRO A 161 -3.26 -20.83 -0.39
C PRO A 161 -4.68 -21.32 -0.72
N ILE A 162 -5.69 -20.60 -0.21
CA ILE A 162 -7.11 -20.93 -0.48
C ILE A 162 -7.39 -20.80 -1.98
N LEU A 163 -6.97 -19.70 -2.58
CA LEU A 163 -7.19 -19.43 -4.00
C LEU A 163 -6.44 -20.43 -4.89
N ASN A 164 -5.20 -20.77 -4.51
CA ASN A 164 -4.44 -21.82 -5.21
C ASN A 164 -5.14 -23.16 -5.18
N SER A 165 -5.71 -23.56 -4.04
CA SER A 165 -6.52 -24.78 -3.91
C SER A 165 -7.77 -24.73 -4.80
N VAL A 166 -8.47 -23.59 -4.84
CA VAL A 166 -9.62 -23.40 -5.74
C VAL A 166 -9.22 -23.52 -7.21
N ILE A 167 -8.10 -22.91 -7.60
CA ILE A 167 -7.60 -22.97 -8.98
C ILE A 167 -7.22 -24.40 -9.37
N THR A 168 -6.52 -25.12 -8.48
CA THR A 168 -6.07 -26.48 -8.72
C THR A 168 -7.25 -27.46 -8.86
N ASN A 169 -8.29 -27.32 -8.01
CA ASN A 169 -9.43 -28.24 -8.00
C ASN A 169 -10.53 -27.90 -9.01
N SER A 170 -10.74 -26.61 -9.30
CA SER A 170 -11.89 -26.12 -10.07
C SER A 170 -11.53 -25.22 -11.24
N GLY A 171 -10.23 -25.05 -11.50
CA GLY A 171 -9.70 -24.24 -12.59
C GLY A 171 -9.63 -22.73 -12.31
N TRP A 172 -8.81 -22.04 -13.10
CA TRP A 172 -8.51 -20.62 -12.94
C TRP A 172 -9.74 -19.69 -13.10
N ARG A 173 -10.74 -20.10 -13.91
CA ARG A 173 -11.98 -19.33 -14.07
C ARG A 173 -12.76 -19.24 -12.76
N THR A 174 -12.87 -20.33 -12.02
CA THR A 174 -13.49 -20.38 -10.68
C THR A 174 -12.71 -19.50 -9.69
N GLY A 175 -11.37 -19.47 -9.80
CA GLY A 175 -10.54 -18.55 -9.03
C GLY A 175 -10.92 -17.08 -9.24
N TYR A 176 -11.17 -16.66 -10.48
CA TYR A 176 -11.61 -15.27 -10.76
C TYR A 176 -13.05 -14.99 -10.28
N ILE A 177 -13.94 -15.99 -10.33
CA ILE A 177 -15.29 -15.85 -9.72
C ILE A 177 -15.18 -15.66 -8.21
N ALA A 178 -14.30 -16.40 -7.54
CA ALA A 178 -14.06 -16.23 -6.10
C ALA A 178 -13.56 -14.79 -5.78
N LEU A 179 -12.69 -14.21 -6.63
CA LEU A 179 -12.25 -12.83 -6.49
C LEU A 179 -13.38 -11.82 -6.72
N ALA A 180 -14.25 -12.06 -7.68
CA ALA A 180 -15.44 -11.24 -7.88
C ALA A 180 -16.35 -11.27 -6.63
N CYS A 181 -16.55 -12.42 -6.02
CA CYS A 181 -17.28 -12.56 -4.74
C CYS A 181 -16.58 -11.80 -3.61
N MET A 182 -15.25 -11.86 -3.52
CA MET A 182 -14.48 -11.08 -2.53
C MET A 182 -14.72 -9.57 -2.67
N PHE A 183 -14.74 -9.03 -3.89
CA PHE A 183 -15.08 -7.62 -4.11
C PHE A 183 -16.55 -7.32 -3.85
N GLY A 184 -17.46 -8.28 -4.04
CA GLY A 184 -18.85 -8.21 -3.57
C GLY A 184 -18.93 -8.05 -2.04
N ILE A 185 -18.12 -8.82 -1.29
CA ILE A 185 -18.01 -8.69 0.17
C ILE A 185 -17.44 -7.31 0.55
N VAL A 186 -16.43 -6.82 -0.17
CA VAL A 186 -15.88 -5.47 0.04
C VAL A 186 -16.96 -4.41 -0.14
N ALA A 187 -17.79 -4.51 -1.18
CA ALA A 187 -18.90 -3.59 -1.42
C ALA A 187 -19.93 -3.64 -0.29
N PHE A 188 -20.32 -4.85 0.13
CA PHE A 188 -21.31 -5.08 1.19
C PHE A 188 -20.83 -4.55 2.54
N VAL A 189 -19.60 -4.90 2.96
CA VAL A 189 -19.00 -4.41 4.22
C VAL A 189 -18.86 -2.89 4.19
N SER A 190 -18.44 -2.33 3.07
CA SER A 190 -18.31 -0.88 2.90
C SER A 190 -19.66 -0.18 2.99
N LEU A 191 -20.71 -0.76 2.41
CA LEU A 191 -22.06 -0.22 2.45
C LEU A 191 -22.61 -0.19 3.88
N LEU A 192 -22.34 -1.20 4.68
CA LEU A 192 -22.85 -1.30 6.05
C LEU A 192 -22.06 -0.41 7.03
N PHE A 193 -20.75 -0.45 6.98
CA PHE A 193 -19.90 0.03 8.07
C PHE A 193 -19.13 1.32 7.78
N LEU A 194 -18.86 1.69 6.52
CA LEU A 194 -18.07 2.89 6.27
C LEU A 194 -18.79 4.17 6.68
N VAL A 195 -18.13 4.93 7.55
CA VAL A 195 -18.56 6.26 8.01
C VAL A 195 -17.36 7.18 7.91
N LYS A 196 -17.51 8.32 7.22
CA LYS A 196 -16.37 9.18 6.90
C LYS A 196 -15.88 9.97 8.10
N THR A 197 -16.80 10.52 8.88
CA THR A 197 -16.49 11.43 9.99
C THR A 197 -17.12 10.98 11.31
N PRO A 198 -16.43 11.19 12.46
CA PRO A 198 -16.97 10.80 13.75
C PRO A 198 -18.29 11.55 14.11
N GLN A 199 -18.46 12.78 13.63
CA GLN A 199 -19.64 13.60 13.87
C GLN A 199 -20.94 12.95 13.33
N GLU A 200 -20.86 12.20 12.22
CA GLU A 200 -21.98 11.43 11.66
C GLU A 200 -22.57 10.40 12.64
N ARG A 201 -21.82 10.00 13.65
CA ARG A 201 -22.21 9.04 14.70
C ARG A 201 -22.24 9.64 16.11
N GLY A 202 -22.07 10.96 16.25
CA GLY A 202 -22.05 11.66 17.53
C GLY A 202 -20.79 11.41 18.36
N PHE A 203 -19.67 11.10 17.69
CA PHE A 203 -18.35 10.97 18.33
C PHE A 203 -17.47 12.18 18.00
N THR A 204 -16.43 12.38 18.81
CA THR A 204 -15.32 13.29 18.53
C THR A 204 -14.08 12.49 18.17
N ARG A 205 -13.10 13.13 17.56
CA ARG A 205 -11.84 12.50 17.16
C ARG A 205 -11.08 11.97 18.40
N MET A 206 -10.66 10.72 18.36
CA MET A 206 -9.94 10.10 19.48
C MET A 206 -8.50 10.59 19.55
N GLY A 207 -8.02 10.91 20.74
CA GLY A 207 -6.63 11.34 20.99
C GLY A 207 -6.41 12.85 20.91
N GLU A 208 -7.47 13.64 20.71
CA GLU A 208 -7.45 15.11 20.73
C GLU A 208 -8.44 15.65 21.78
N THR A 209 -8.21 16.84 22.28
CA THR A 209 -9.15 17.56 23.14
C THR A 209 -10.25 18.20 22.29
N ALA A 210 -11.41 18.54 22.88
CA ALA A 210 -12.51 19.22 22.17
C ALA A 210 -12.08 20.60 21.59
N GLU A 211 -11.13 21.27 22.23
CA GLU A 211 -10.56 22.54 21.77
C GLU A 211 -9.61 22.32 20.58
N GLU A 212 -8.77 21.26 20.64
CA GLU A 212 -7.93 20.85 19.51
C GLU A 212 -8.76 20.41 18.30
N THR A 213 -9.90 19.76 18.52
CA THR A 213 -10.81 19.35 17.43
C THR A 213 -11.48 20.56 16.76
N LYS A 214 -11.85 21.62 17.51
CA LYS A 214 -12.35 22.88 16.94
C LYS A 214 -11.27 23.65 16.17
N ALA A 215 -10.04 23.68 16.69
CA ALA A 215 -8.91 24.27 15.98
C ALA A 215 -8.55 23.52 14.70
N VAL A 216 -8.88 22.24 14.59
CA VAL A 216 -8.73 21.43 13.37
C VAL A 216 -9.86 21.69 12.37
N GLU A 217 -11.05 22.09 12.81
CA GLU A 217 -12.15 22.54 11.93
C GLU A 217 -11.82 23.90 11.27
N ASP A 218 -11.05 24.77 11.94
CA ASP A 218 -10.39 25.97 11.36
C ASP A 218 -9.06 25.66 10.64
N ALA A 219 -8.91 24.46 10.19
CA ALA A 219 -7.79 23.69 9.69
C ALA A 219 -6.57 24.52 9.25
N ALA A 220 -5.60 24.64 10.15
CA ALA A 220 -4.24 25.08 9.77
C ALA A 220 -3.64 24.08 8.76
N GLY A 221 -3.17 24.55 7.63
CA GLY A 221 -2.54 23.70 6.62
C GLY A 221 -2.57 24.32 5.23
N MET A 222 -1.93 23.64 4.29
CA MET A 222 -1.86 24.06 2.89
C MET A 222 -2.96 23.42 2.04
N ASN A 223 -3.48 24.20 1.08
CA ASN A 223 -4.24 23.65 -0.04
C ASN A 223 -3.29 22.93 -1.01
N ILE A 224 -3.80 21.97 -1.77
CA ILE A 224 -3.01 21.26 -2.80
C ILE A 224 -2.32 22.23 -3.79
N LYS A 225 -2.98 23.35 -4.16
CA LYS A 225 -2.40 24.38 -5.04
C LYS A 225 -1.21 25.09 -4.43
N GLU A 226 -1.21 25.27 -3.12
CA GLU A 226 -0.09 25.86 -2.37
C GLU A 226 1.02 24.81 -2.18
N ALA A 227 0.64 23.59 -1.81
CA ALA A 227 1.56 22.47 -1.60
C ALA A 227 2.41 22.18 -2.85
N ILE A 228 1.82 22.14 -4.04
CA ILE A 228 2.51 21.89 -5.32
C ILE A 228 3.62 22.92 -5.60
N LYS A 229 3.48 24.16 -5.11
CA LYS A 229 4.47 25.21 -5.27
C LYS A 229 5.68 25.03 -4.34
N THR A 230 5.59 24.16 -3.34
CA THR A 230 6.67 23.92 -2.39
C THR A 230 7.62 22.82 -2.86
N PRO A 231 8.93 22.94 -2.69
CA PRO A 231 9.88 21.84 -2.95
C PRO A 231 9.57 20.61 -2.10
N MET A 232 9.03 20.81 -0.89
CA MET A 232 8.67 19.78 0.06
C MET A 232 7.66 18.78 -0.53
N PHE A 233 6.68 19.25 -1.32
CA PHE A 233 5.70 18.41 -1.99
C PHE A 233 6.37 17.43 -2.97
N TRP A 234 7.23 17.91 -3.85
CA TRP A 234 7.91 17.08 -4.84
C TRP A 234 8.90 16.11 -4.21
N LEU A 235 9.59 16.54 -3.16
CA LEU A 235 10.52 15.69 -2.42
C LEU A 235 9.79 14.49 -1.77
N ILE A 236 8.64 14.72 -1.10
CA ILE A 236 7.91 13.58 -0.48
C ILE A 236 7.29 12.66 -1.53
N LEU A 237 6.80 13.21 -2.66
CA LEU A 237 6.34 12.37 -3.78
C LEU A 237 7.49 11.49 -4.28
N ALA A 238 8.66 12.07 -4.51
CA ALA A 238 9.84 11.30 -4.92
C ALA A 238 10.19 10.21 -3.91
N THR A 239 10.17 10.51 -2.59
CA THR A 239 10.45 9.47 -1.57
C THR A 239 9.44 8.32 -1.61
N ALA A 240 8.15 8.61 -1.82
CA ALA A 240 7.11 7.60 -1.90
C ALA A 240 7.29 6.72 -3.15
N THR A 241 7.55 7.35 -4.31
CA THR A 241 7.84 6.65 -5.57
C THR A 241 9.05 5.72 -5.43
N LEU A 242 10.17 6.23 -4.91
CA LEU A 242 11.41 5.46 -4.77
C LEU A 242 11.26 4.26 -3.83
N MET A 243 10.54 4.40 -2.74
CA MET A 243 10.29 3.28 -1.81
C MET A 243 9.45 2.18 -2.45
N VAL A 244 8.38 2.54 -3.16
CA VAL A 244 7.53 1.54 -3.82
C VAL A 244 8.24 0.93 -5.02
N PHE A 245 9.03 1.70 -5.75
CA PHE A 245 9.89 1.23 -6.84
C PHE A 245 10.81 0.10 -6.37
N GLY A 246 11.56 0.31 -5.28
CA GLY A 246 12.41 -0.72 -4.71
C GLY A 246 11.63 -1.94 -4.18
N SER A 247 10.47 -1.70 -3.54
CA SER A 247 9.63 -2.77 -3.02
C SER A 247 9.06 -3.67 -4.12
N SER A 248 8.60 -3.10 -5.23
CA SER A 248 8.06 -3.88 -6.35
C SER A 248 9.13 -4.73 -7.02
N ALA A 249 10.38 -4.24 -7.09
CA ALA A 249 11.49 -5.02 -7.58
C ALA A 249 11.74 -6.29 -6.76
N ILE A 250 11.69 -6.20 -5.43
CA ILE A 250 11.80 -7.38 -4.55
C ILE A 250 10.61 -8.31 -4.76
N LEU A 251 9.39 -7.77 -4.84
CA LEU A 251 8.19 -8.58 -4.98
C LEU A 251 8.25 -9.49 -6.22
N PHE A 252 8.79 -9.00 -7.33
CA PHE A 252 8.82 -9.74 -8.60
C PHE A 252 10.12 -10.52 -8.83
N ASN A 253 11.24 -10.08 -8.25
CA ASN A 253 12.56 -10.64 -8.60
C ASN A 253 13.28 -11.32 -7.41
N SER A 254 12.71 -11.34 -6.19
CA SER A 254 13.41 -11.92 -5.03
C SER A 254 13.56 -13.43 -5.13
N ALA A 255 12.55 -14.17 -5.59
CA ALA A 255 12.63 -15.61 -5.67
C ALA A 255 13.68 -16.09 -6.70
N PRO A 256 13.73 -15.57 -7.95
CA PRO A 256 14.84 -15.83 -8.87
C PRO A 256 16.21 -15.49 -8.27
N PHE A 257 16.33 -14.33 -7.62
CA PHE A 257 17.59 -13.92 -7.00
C PHE A 257 18.05 -14.85 -5.87
N PHE A 258 17.15 -15.33 -5.02
CA PHE A 258 17.51 -16.29 -3.98
C PHE A 258 17.98 -17.62 -4.56
N ILE A 259 17.38 -18.08 -5.66
CA ILE A 259 17.85 -19.30 -6.38
C ILE A 259 19.24 -19.07 -6.95
N GLU A 260 19.52 -17.91 -7.53
CA GLU A 260 20.85 -17.52 -8.03
C GLU A 260 21.91 -17.53 -6.90
N CYS A 261 21.51 -17.12 -5.68
CA CYS A 261 22.36 -17.18 -4.48
C CYS A 261 22.51 -18.60 -3.89
N GLY A 262 22.01 -19.66 -4.56
CA GLY A 262 22.17 -21.04 -4.15
C GLY A 262 21.10 -21.61 -3.22
N PHE A 263 19.98 -20.89 -3.01
CA PHE A 263 18.84 -21.45 -2.28
C PHE A 263 18.04 -22.41 -3.16
N SER A 264 17.56 -23.51 -2.59
CA SER A 264 16.60 -24.36 -3.30
C SER A 264 15.29 -23.59 -3.54
N THR A 265 14.54 -23.98 -4.57
CA THR A 265 13.24 -23.34 -4.92
C THR A 265 12.29 -23.27 -3.72
N GLN A 266 12.25 -24.33 -2.89
CA GLN A 266 11.44 -24.36 -1.67
C GLN A 266 11.90 -23.34 -0.63
N LYS A 267 13.21 -23.23 -0.39
CA LYS A 267 13.77 -22.23 0.54
C LYS A 267 13.56 -20.82 0.03
N ALA A 268 13.73 -20.56 -1.27
CA ALA A 268 13.48 -19.26 -1.88
C ALA A 268 12.02 -18.82 -1.71
N ALA A 269 11.07 -19.72 -1.92
CA ALA A 269 9.65 -19.47 -1.69
C ALA A 269 9.32 -19.20 -0.21
N LEU A 270 9.93 -19.93 0.72
CA LEU A 270 9.78 -19.68 2.16
C LEU A 270 10.32 -18.29 2.54
N VAL A 271 11.51 -17.91 2.07
CA VAL A 271 12.07 -16.58 2.34
C VAL A 271 11.17 -15.47 1.79
N ALA A 272 10.63 -15.64 0.59
CA ALA A 272 9.68 -14.68 0.01
C ALA A 272 8.40 -14.56 0.86
N SER A 273 7.91 -15.67 1.41
CA SER A 273 6.76 -15.67 2.33
C SER A 273 7.07 -14.97 3.65
N PHE A 274 8.26 -15.21 4.22
CA PHE A 274 8.71 -14.51 5.42
C PHE A 274 8.86 -13.00 5.19
N ASN A 275 9.30 -12.56 4.01
CA ASN A 275 9.34 -11.14 3.64
C ASN A 275 7.96 -10.49 3.76
N LEU A 276 6.91 -11.14 3.26
CA LEU A 276 5.52 -10.64 3.36
C LEU A 276 5.03 -10.58 4.82
N GLY A 277 5.35 -11.61 5.62
CA GLY A 277 5.04 -11.64 7.04
C GLY A 277 5.74 -10.52 7.82
N MET A 278 7.03 -10.32 7.58
CA MET A 278 7.80 -9.24 8.21
C MET A 278 7.34 -7.84 7.76
N LEU A 279 6.86 -7.71 6.52
CA LEU A 279 6.24 -6.46 6.05
C LEU A 279 4.97 -6.11 6.85
N ALA A 280 4.17 -7.12 7.23
CA ALA A 280 3.01 -6.92 8.10
C ALA A 280 3.43 -6.45 9.50
N VAL A 281 4.43 -7.10 10.11
CA VAL A 281 5.00 -6.66 11.40
C VAL A 281 5.55 -5.24 11.32
N GLY A 282 6.27 -4.93 10.25
CA GLY A 282 6.86 -3.61 9.99
C GLY A 282 5.83 -2.48 9.93
N LYS A 283 4.63 -2.73 9.40
CA LYS A 283 3.55 -1.72 9.36
C LYS A 283 3.10 -1.31 10.76
N ILE A 284 2.92 -2.26 11.67
CA ILE A 284 2.56 -1.98 13.07
C ILE A 284 3.72 -1.27 13.75
N PHE A 285 4.93 -1.80 13.60
CA PHE A 285 6.14 -1.26 14.25
C PHE A 285 6.41 0.19 13.84
N ILE A 286 6.43 0.50 12.55
CA ILE A 286 6.67 1.86 12.06
C ILE A 286 5.51 2.80 12.46
N GLY A 287 4.25 2.33 12.40
CA GLY A 287 3.11 3.11 12.89
C GLY A 287 3.26 3.50 14.36
N PHE A 288 3.62 2.55 15.21
CA PHE A 288 3.86 2.77 16.65
C PHE A 288 5.05 3.73 16.90
N ILE A 289 6.13 3.58 16.15
CA ILE A 289 7.28 4.50 16.24
C ILE A 289 6.89 5.92 15.83
N CYS A 290 6.09 6.06 14.76
CA CYS A 290 5.59 7.37 14.34
C CYS A 290 4.73 8.04 15.42
N ASP A 291 3.92 7.27 16.13
CA ASP A 291 3.09 7.80 17.23
C ASP A 291 3.90 8.17 18.48
N LYS A 292 4.90 7.37 18.85
CA LYS A 292 5.70 7.61 20.07
C LYS A 292 6.83 8.63 19.89
N LEU A 293 7.58 8.51 18.79
CA LEU A 293 8.79 9.30 18.54
C LEU A 293 8.58 10.37 17.44
N GLY A 294 7.36 10.46 16.93
CA GLY A 294 6.95 11.41 15.89
C GLY A 294 7.21 10.91 14.47
N THR A 295 6.40 11.40 13.54
CA THR A 295 6.41 11.01 12.12
C THR A 295 7.76 11.26 11.45
N LYS A 296 8.47 12.33 11.85
CA LYS A 296 9.82 12.61 11.36
C LYS A 296 10.76 11.44 11.61
N PHE A 297 10.91 11.04 12.87
CA PHE A 297 11.82 9.96 13.25
C PHE A 297 11.39 8.62 12.65
N GLY A 298 10.11 8.25 12.79
CA GLY A 298 9.59 6.98 12.27
C GLY A 298 9.76 6.83 10.76
N SER A 299 9.52 7.91 9.99
CA SER A 299 9.68 7.86 8.54
C SER A 299 11.15 7.77 8.10
N ILE A 300 12.06 8.50 8.75
CA ILE A 300 13.50 8.43 8.49
C ILE A 300 14.03 7.03 8.82
N LEU A 301 13.66 6.51 10.00
CA LEU A 301 14.04 5.16 10.45
C LEU A 301 13.57 4.08 9.47
N SER A 302 12.31 4.18 9.00
CA SER A 302 11.76 3.28 7.97
C SER A 302 12.64 3.27 6.72
N GLY A 303 13.00 4.43 6.18
CA GLY A 303 13.87 4.53 5.00
C GLY A 303 15.27 3.96 5.23
N ALA A 304 15.86 4.23 6.39
CA ALA A 304 17.20 3.73 6.75
C ALA A 304 17.21 2.19 6.89
N ILE A 305 16.26 1.63 7.64
CA ILE A 305 16.15 0.17 7.81
C ILE A 305 15.85 -0.50 6.45
N PHE A 306 15.01 0.11 5.61
CA PHE A 306 14.71 -0.41 4.29
C PHE A 306 15.95 -0.44 3.38
N GLY A 307 16.80 0.61 3.47
CA GLY A 307 18.10 0.66 2.79
C GLY A 307 19.06 -0.42 3.25
N LEU A 308 19.10 -0.73 4.55
CA LEU A 308 19.88 -1.86 5.08
C LEU A 308 19.37 -3.20 4.55
N GLY A 309 18.08 -3.34 4.30
CA GLY A 309 17.49 -4.51 3.63
C GLY A 309 18.03 -4.69 2.20
N PHE A 310 18.09 -3.62 1.40
CA PHE A 310 18.69 -3.66 0.05
C PHE A 310 20.20 -3.90 0.08
N LEU A 311 20.89 -3.31 1.05
CA LEU A 311 22.31 -3.57 1.23
C LEU A 311 22.57 -5.05 1.58
N SER A 312 21.72 -5.65 2.44
CA SER A 312 21.79 -7.07 2.74
C SER A 312 21.54 -7.95 1.50
N LEU A 313 20.63 -7.56 0.62
CA LEU A 313 20.42 -8.24 -0.67
C LEU A 313 21.67 -8.11 -1.56
N ALA A 314 22.26 -6.93 -1.65
CA ALA A 314 23.47 -6.71 -2.45
C ALA A 314 24.67 -7.54 -1.95
N LEU A 315 24.79 -7.74 -0.64
CA LEU A 315 25.87 -8.52 -0.03
C LEU A 315 25.56 -10.04 0.07
N MET A 316 24.34 -10.45 -0.28
CA MET A 316 23.91 -11.85 -0.16
C MET A 316 24.80 -12.86 -0.89
N PRO A 317 25.33 -12.61 -2.09
CA PRO A 317 26.24 -13.57 -2.76
C PRO A 317 27.50 -13.88 -1.96
N MET A 318 27.93 -12.97 -1.04
CA MET A 318 29.13 -13.21 -0.21
C MET A 318 28.87 -14.25 0.90
N ASN A 319 27.69 -14.20 1.54
CA ASN A 319 27.26 -15.18 2.54
C ASN A 319 25.74 -15.24 2.61
N PRO A 320 25.10 -16.09 1.78
CA PRO A 320 23.63 -16.16 1.69
C PRO A 320 22.95 -16.44 3.03
N ASN A 321 23.52 -17.32 3.85
CA ASN A 321 22.91 -17.74 5.12
C ASN A 321 22.86 -16.61 6.19
N VAL A 322 23.79 -15.66 6.13
CA VAL A 322 23.83 -14.52 7.06
C VAL A 322 22.96 -13.38 6.53
N PHE A 323 23.17 -12.98 5.28
CA PHE A 323 22.53 -11.80 4.72
C PHE A 323 21.03 -11.99 4.42
N VAL A 324 20.54 -13.24 4.29
CA VAL A 324 19.10 -13.50 4.14
C VAL A 324 18.29 -13.01 5.34
N PHE A 325 18.80 -13.16 6.57
CA PHE A 325 18.12 -12.65 7.76
C PHE A 325 18.08 -11.11 7.78
N GLY A 326 19.18 -10.45 7.45
CA GLY A 326 19.23 -9.00 7.30
C GLY A 326 18.27 -8.50 6.22
N ALA A 327 18.24 -9.18 5.06
CA ALA A 327 17.31 -8.85 3.98
C ALA A 327 15.86 -8.98 4.44
N VAL A 328 15.45 -10.10 5.02
CA VAL A 328 14.05 -10.34 5.44
C VAL A 328 13.60 -9.36 6.53
N ILE A 329 14.42 -9.21 7.58
CA ILE A 329 14.05 -8.37 8.74
C ILE A 329 14.04 -6.89 8.36
N CYS A 330 15.12 -6.41 7.75
CA CYS A 330 15.25 -4.99 7.42
C CYS A 330 14.29 -4.58 6.29
N TYR A 331 14.12 -5.42 5.26
CA TYR A 331 13.11 -5.19 4.24
C TYR A 331 11.70 -5.13 4.85
N GLY A 332 11.33 -6.12 5.66
CA GLY A 332 10.00 -6.20 6.25
C GLY A 332 9.71 -5.00 7.16
N ILE A 333 10.58 -4.73 8.12
CA ILE A 333 10.38 -3.62 9.07
C ILE A 333 10.42 -2.26 8.36
N GLY A 334 11.45 -2.01 7.55
CA GLY A 334 11.58 -0.76 6.82
C GLY A 334 10.48 -0.56 5.78
N GLY A 335 10.16 -1.61 5.02
CA GLY A 335 9.11 -1.62 4.01
C GLY A 335 7.70 -1.43 4.58
N GLY A 336 7.47 -1.71 5.87
CA GLY A 336 6.22 -1.38 6.55
C GLY A 336 5.84 0.10 6.43
N GLY A 337 6.83 0.99 6.36
CA GLY A 337 6.60 2.42 6.16
C GLY A 337 6.14 2.83 4.77
N ILE A 338 6.17 1.94 3.78
CA ILE A 338 5.72 2.25 2.41
C ILE A 338 4.26 2.69 2.38
N THR A 339 3.40 2.03 3.14
CA THR A 339 1.95 2.33 3.20
C THR A 339 1.58 3.21 4.39
N VAL A 340 2.31 3.11 5.50
CA VAL A 340 2.00 3.84 6.75
C VAL A 340 2.54 5.27 6.73
N CYS A 341 3.79 5.48 6.26
CA CYS A 341 4.40 6.80 6.30
C CYS A 341 3.77 7.85 5.36
N PRO A 342 3.36 7.55 4.10
CA PRO A 342 2.82 8.57 3.22
C PRO A 342 1.67 9.39 3.81
N PRO A 343 0.57 8.79 4.31
CA PRO A 343 -0.51 9.56 4.92
C PRO A 343 -0.09 10.33 6.18
N LEU A 344 0.82 9.77 6.99
CA LEU A 344 1.34 10.45 8.17
C LEU A 344 2.25 11.64 7.80
N LEU A 345 3.08 11.50 6.76
CA LEU A 345 3.93 12.59 6.25
C LEU A 345 3.09 13.73 5.69
N VAL A 346 2.03 13.43 4.95
CA VAL A 346 1.12 14.47 4.43
C VAL A 346 0.55 15.29 5.58
N ASN A 347 0.04 14.63 6.61
CA ASN A 347 -0.49 15.33 7.78
C ASN A 347 0.58 16.17 8.51
N ALA A 348 1.75 15.58 8.74
CA ALA A 348 2.84 16.24 9.48
C ALA A 348 3.46 17.45 8.72
N LEU A 349 3.47 17.41 7.39
CA LEU A 349 4.15 18.40 6.55
C LEU A 349 3.20 19.47 6.00
N PHE A 350 1.95 19.12 5.69
CA PHE A 350 0.98 20.01 5.03
C PHE A 350 -0.26 20.33 5.87
N GLY A 351 -0.43 19.66 7.02
CA GLY A 351 -1.63 19.81 7.83
C GLY A 351 -2.85 19.08 7.28
N GLU A 352 -4.04 19.49 7.73
CA GLU A 352 -5.29 18.75 7.47
C GLU A 352 -6.22 19.41 6.45
N LYS A 353 -6.01 20.69 6.10
CA LYS A 353 -6.90 21.51 5.28
C LYS A 353 -7.29 20.85 3.94
N ASP A 354 -6.34 20.27 3.24
CA ASP A 354 -6.56 19.58 1.94
C ASP A 354 -5.93 18.19 1.91
N TYR A 355 -5.95 17.52 3.08
CA TYR A 355 -5.30 16.23 3.32
C TYR A 355 -5.64 15.18 2.26
N GLY A 356 -6.93 15.02 1.94
CA GLY A 356 -7.38 13.99 1.01
C GLY A 356 -6.82 14.14 -0.41
N ASN A 357 -6.69 15.40 -0.90
CA ASN A 357 -6.12 15.66 -2.22
C ASN A 357 -4.60 15.43 -2.26
N ILE A 358 -3.90 15.79 -1.17
CA ILE A 358 -2.45 15.60 -1.08
C ILE A 358 -2.12 14.11 -0.92
N VAL A 359 -2.89 13.36 -0.12
CA VAL A 359 -2.75 11.89 -0.02
C VAL A 359 -3.05 11.21 -1.36
N ALA A 360 -4.03 11.70 -2.12
CA ALA A 360 -4.30 11.18 -3.46
C ALA A 360 -3.08 11.37 -4.39
N ALA A 361 -2.43 12.53 -4.36
CA ALA A 361 -1.20 12.76 -5.12
C ALA A 361 -0.07 11.80 -4.69
N MET A 362 0.07 11.54 -3.38
CA MET A 362 1.01 10.55 -2.87
C MET A 362 0.71 9.14 -3.39
N ASN A 363 -0.56 8.72 -3.41
CA ASN A 363 -0.95 7.42 -3.95
C ASN A 363 -0.70 7.31 -5.46
N MET A 364 -0.88 8.39 -6.22
CA MET A 364 -0.49 8.40 -7.65
C MET A 364 1.01 8.14 -7.81
N ALA A 365 1.84 8.83 -7.03
CA ALA A 365 3.29 8.69 -7.06
C ALA A 365 3.73 7.25 -6.69
N THR A 366 3.13 6.66 -5.65
CA THR A 366 3.40 5.26 -5.26
C THR A 366 3.02 4.27 -6.34
N ASN A 367 1.85 4.45 -6.98
CA ASN A 367 1.41 3.56 -8.05
C ASN A 367 2.36 3.63 -9.28
N LEU A 368 2.85 4.82 -9.63
CA LEU A 368 3.86 4.97 -10.69
C LEU A 368 5.16 4.24 -10.34
N GLY A 369 5.66 4.38 -9.12
CA GLY A 369 6.84 3.64 -8.65
C GLY A 369 6.66 2.13 -8.73
N GLY A 370 5.49 1.65 -8.30
CA GLY A 370 5.13 0.22 -8.33
C GLY A 370 5.06 -0.36 -9.74
N ALA A 371 4.57 0.42 -10.70
CA ALA A 371 4.40 -0.03 -12.09
C ALA A 371 5.72 -0.33 -12.80
N ILE A 372 6.80 0.40 -12.46
CA ILE A 372 8.06 0.34 -13.22
C ILE A 372 9.20 -0.38 -12.51
N GLY A 373 9.15 -0.48 -11.16
CA GLY A 373 10.31 -0.97 -10.38
C GLY A 373 10.69 -2.41 -10.68
N GLY A 374 9.70 -3.30 -10.77
CA GLY A 374 9.95 -4.71 -11.09
C GLY A 374 10.54 -4.92 -12.47
N THR A 375 10.02 -4.19 -13.46
CA THR A 375 10.49 -4.25 -14.86
C THR A 375 11.93 -3.75 -14.99
N ILE A 376 12.25 -2.61 -14.36
CA ILE A 376 13.61 -2.04 -14.42
C ILE A 376 14.63 -2.97 -13.76
N ALA A 377 14.27 -3.65 -12.65
CA ALA A 377 15.14 -4.64 -12.03
C ALA A 377 15.44 -5.81 -12.99
N GLY A 378 14.44 -6.29 -13.73
CA GLY A 378 14.62 -7.31 -14.77
C GLY A 378 15.52 -6.82 -15.92
N VAL A 379 15.29 -5.63 -16.43
CA VAL A 379 16.13 -5.04 -17.50
C VAL A 379 17.59 -4.89 -17.06
N ILE A 380 17.83 -4.44 -15.82
CA ILE A 380 19.20 -4.35 -15.29
C ILE A 380 19.84 -5.74 -15.22
N TYR A 381 19.09 -6.75 -14.82
CA TYR A 381 19.57 -8.13 -14.85
C TYR A 381 19.92 -8.60 -16.26
N ASP A 382 19.06 -8.35 -17.24
CA ASP A 382 19.30 -8.73 -18.63
C ASP A 382 20.57 -8.10 -19.23
N ILE A 383 20.89 -6.86 -18.80
CA ILE A 383 22.10 -6.14 -19.25
C ILE A 383 23.35 -6.57 -18.50
N THR A 384 23.24 -6.79 -17.17
CA THR A 384 24.41 -6.97 -16.28
C THR A 384 24.66 -8.42 -15.90
N GLY A 385 23.70 -9.32 -16.13
CA GLY A 385 23.73 -10.72 -15.69
C GLY A 385 23.58 -10.89 -14.17
N SER A 386 23.24 -9.83 -13.41
CA SER A 386 23.14 -9.91 -11.95
C SER A 386 22.13 -8.90 -11.37
N TYR A 387 21.34 -9.34 -10.40
CA TYR A 387 20.48 -8.44 -9.61
C TYR A 387 21.26 -7.58 -8.59
N VAL A 388 22.50 -7.91 -8.26
CA VAL A 388 23.31 -7.20 -7.25
C VAL A 388 23.45 -5.72 -7.59
N VAL A 389 23.65 -5.40 -8.87
CA VAL A 389 23.75 -4.01 -9.34
C VAL A 389 22.48 -3.22 -9.00
N PHE A 390 21.31 -3.83 -9.24
CA PHE A 390 20.04 -3.20 -8.89
C PHE A 390 19.91 -3.00 -7.38
N TRP A 391 20.30 -3.99 -6.56
CA TRP A 391 20.21 -3.87 -5.10
C TRP A 391 21.12 -2.79 -4.55
N CYS A 392 22.31 -2.60 -5.11
CA CYS A 392 23.19 -1.47 -4.77
C CYS A 392 22.54 -0.11 -5.12
N ILE A 393 21.96 0.01 -6.30
CA ILE A 393 21.23 1.21 -6.72
C ILE A 393 20.07 1.47 -5.77
N ALA A 394 19.27 0.46 -5.45
CA ALA A 394 18.14 0.56 -4.54
C ALA A 394 18.57 0.99 -3.11
N ALA A 395 19.69 0.47 -2.60
CA ALA A 395 20.25 0.89 -1.32
C ALA A 395 20.64 2.40 -1.36
N ALA A 396 21.30 2.84 -2.42
CA ALA A 396 21.65 4.26 -2.62
C ALA A 396 20.40 5.14 -2.73
N MET A 397 19.36 4.67 -3.43
CA MET A 397 18.07 5.37 -3.50
C MET A 397 17.42 5.53 -2.11
N MET A 398 17.55 4.55 -1.22
CA MET A 398 17.03 4.69 0.15
C MET A 398 17.83 5.69 0.98
N ALA A 399 19.13 5.84 0.76
CA ALA A 399 19.91 6.93 1.36
C ALA A 399 19.39 8.30 0.90
N VAL A 400 19.07 8.45 -0.39
CA VAL A 400 18.43 9.68 -0.93
C VAL A 400 17.06 9.90 -0.29
N VAL A 401 16.25 8.87 -0.10
CA VAL A 401 14.95 8.95 0.59
C VAL A 401 15.13 9.51 2.01
N VAL A 402 16.11 9.04 2.76
CA VAL A 402 16.42 9.52 4.12
C VAL A 402 16.79 11.01 4.08
N VAL A 403 17.68 11.41 3.18
CA VAL A 403 18.11 12.82 3.01
C VAL A 403 16.91 13.70 2.65
N PHE A 404 16.08 13.29 1.69
CA PHE A 404 14.92 14.07 1.27
C PHE A 404 13.92 14.26 2.42
N ARG A 405 13.66 13.22 3.24
CA ARG A 405 12.81 13.34 4.41
C ARG A 405 13.36 14.30 5.44
N VAL A 406 14.67 14.28 5.71
CA VAL A 406 15.31 15.24 6.60
C VAL A 406 15.15 16.67 6.07
N ILE A 407 15.35 16.87 4.75
CA ILE A 407 15.19 18.19 4.10
C ILE A 407 13.73 18.66 4.21
N CYS A 408 12.74 17.79 3.95
CA CYS A 408 11.33 18.15 4.07
C CYS A 408 10.98 18.68 5.47
N PHE A 409 11.43 18.03 6.52
CA PHE A 409 11.18 18.49 7.89
C PHE A 409 11.98 19.77 8.27
N LYS A 410 13.11 20.04 7.63
CA LYS A 410 13.78 21.33 7.75
C LYS A 410 13.01 22.44 7.03
N LEU A 411 12.55 22.16 5.82
CA LEU A 411 11.76 23.11 5.04
C LEU A 411 10.42 23.42 5.71
N ARG A 412 9.77 22.43 6.34
CA ARG A 412 8.49 22.61 7.06
C ARG A 412 8.54 23.77 8.07
N LYS A 413 9.69 23.97 8.73
CA LYS A 413 9.89 25.08 9.70
C LYS A 413 9.82 26.48 9.08
N LYS A 414 9.95 26.60 7.75
CA LYS A 414 9.85 27.88 7.04
C LYS A 414 8.40 28.27 6.69
N TYR A 415 7.46 27.32 6.81
CA TYR A 415 6.05 27.56 6.52
C TYR A 415 5.26 27.59 7.81
N THR A 416 4.76 28.78 8.15
CA THR A 416 3.90 29.02 9.34
C THR A 416 2.45 28.83 8.93
N TYR A 417 1.80 27.79 9.45
CA TYR A 417 0.35 27.59 9.42
C TYR A 417 -0.09 26.76 10.61
#